data_3a3975bf2fc5822dd5a614fa33275302
#
_entry.id   3a3975bf2fc5822dd5a614fa33275302
#
_cell.length_a   1.000
_cell.length_b   1.000
_cell.length_c   1.000
_cell.angle_alpha   90.00
_cell.angle_beta   90.00
_cell.angle_gamma   90.00
#
_symmetry.space_group_name_H-M   'P 1'
#
loop_
_entity.id
_entity.type
_entity.pdbx_description
1 polymer ?
#
loop_
_entity_poly.entity_id
_entity_poly.type
_entity_poly.pdbx_seq_one_letter_code
_entity_poly.pdbx_strand_id
1 'polypeptide(L)'
;MEAVWYIAYLLLAIVMMFALNWKLALCVMVIVPVLVISGAYFQKKLVFFHRRVREQNSKITGAFNEGITGAKTTKTLVIEDKVEQEFDDLTGEMKRLSVRAMHFRGVFMSTTAFAASIALAIVLWRGGVITRDGVILIGTLSVFMNYAQGMMEPIQWLVQVMSSLVNVQVNVERVTRLLETESDVSDTPEVTEKYGDAFQPKKENWEPL
;
A
#
# COMPACT_ATOMS: atom_id res chain seq x y z
N MET A 1 -8.62 8.83 -10.08
CA MET A 1 -10.02 8.62 -10.52
C MET A 1 -10.68 7.41 -9.86
N GLU A 2 -9.98 6.31 -9.64
CA GLU A 2 -10.51 5.10 -9.00
C GLU A 2 -11.10 5.31 -7.60
N ALA A 3 -10.48 6.19 -6.78
CA ALA A 3 -10.95 6.51 -5.44
C ALA A 3 -12.40 7.00 -5.41
N VAL A 4 -12.71 7.94 -6.28
CA VAL A 4 -14.05 8.53 -6.36
C VAL A 4 -15.07 7.47 -6.81
N TRP A 5 -14.68 6.63 -7.75
CA TRP A 5 -15.50 5.54 -8.25
C TRP A 5 -15.82 4.51 -7.14
N TYR A 6 -14.84 4.04 -6.39
CA TYR A 6 -15.03 3.06 -5.32
C TYR A 6 -15.85 3.63 -4.14
N ILE A 7 -15.61 4.89 -3.77
CA ILE A 7 -16.41 5.55 -2.71
C ILE A 7 -17.86 5.73 -3.17
N ALA A 8 -18.07 6.21 -4.40
CA ALA A 8 -19.40 6.39 -4.96
C ALA A 8 -20.16 5.06 -5.06
N TYR A 9 -19.47 4.00 -5.52
CA TYR A 9 -20.04 2.65 -5.59
C TYR A 9 -20.47 2.13 -4.21
N LEU A 10 -19.61 2.25 -3.19
CA LEU A 10 -19.92 1.82 -1.83
C LEU A 10 -21.13 2.57 -1.25
N LEU A 11 -21.15 3.89 -1.40
CA LEU A 11 -22.28 4.71 -0.92
C LEU A 11 -23.57 4.32 -1.62
N LEU A 12 -23.54 4.19 -2.94
CA LEU A 12 -24.72 3.81 -3.72
C LEU A 12 -25.19 2.39 -3.35
N ALA A 13 -24.29 1.42 -3.24
CA ALA A 13 -24.62 0.05 -2.88
C ALA A 13 -25.26 -0.02 -1.49
N ILE A 14 -24.70 0.70 -0.50
CA ILE A 14 -25.24 0.77 0.86
C ILE A 14 -26.64 1.37 0.85
N VAL A 15 -26.83 2.53 0.21
CA VAL A 15 -28.14 3.21 0.12
C VAL A 15 -29.19 2.30 -0.54
N MET A 16 -28.83 1.67 -1.67
CA MET A 16 -29.72 0.76 -2.39
C MET A 16 -30.08 -0.48 -1.58
N MET A 17 -29.11 -1.08 -0.86
CA MET A 17 -29.38 -2.24 0.00
C MET A 17 -30.34 -1.88 1.14
N PHE A 18 -30.17 -0.72 1.80
CA PHE A 18 -31.07 -0.25 2.85
C PHE A 18 -32.47 0.09 2.32
N ALA A 19 -32.55 0.69 1.13
CA ALA A 19 -33.83 1.00 0.47
C ALA A 19 -34.63 -0.24 0.08
N LEU A 20 -33.95 -1.31 -0.36
CA LEU A 20 -34.59 -2.57 -0.75
C LEU A 20 -35.04 -3.39 0.46
N ASN A 21 -34.16 -3.64 1.41
CA ASN A 21 -34.49 -4.36 2.65
C ASN A 21 -33.47 -4.10 3.76
N TRP A 22 -33.84 -3.30 4.75
CA TRP A 22 -32.94 -2.88 5.83
C TRP A 22 -32.44 -4.03 6.70
N LYS A 23 -33.25 -5.08 6.91
CA LYS A 23 -32.87 -6.26 7.74
C LYS A 23 -31.77 -7.07 7.06
N LEU A 24 -31.89 -7.25 5.75
CA LEU A 24 -30.90 -8.00 4.96
C LEU A 24 -29.62 -7.16 4.78
N ALA A 25 -29.76 -5.85 4.57
CA ALA A 25 -28.65 -4.91 4.52
C ALA A 25 -27.81 -4.93 5.80
N LEU A 26 -28.46 -4.98 6.97
CA LEU A 26 -27.79 -5.02 8.26
C LEU A 26 -26.98 -6.30 8.46
N CYS A 27 -27.47 -7.45 7.96
CA CYS A 27 -26.71 -8.70 7.98
C CYS A 27 -25.40 -8.61 7.17
N VAL A 28 -25.41 -7.96 6.01
CA VAL A 28 -24.21 -7.74 5.19
C VAL A 28 -23.29 -6.74 5.86
N MET A 29 -23.85 -5.65 6.41
CA MET A 29 -23.08 -4.59 7.05
C MET A 29 -22.30 -5.03 8.28
N VAL A 30 -22.72 -6.06 9.01
CA VAL A 30 -21.97 -6.61 10.15
C VAL A 30 -20.64 -7.23 9.72
N ILE A 31 -20.54 -7.69 8.47
CA ILE A 31 -19.31 -8.33 7.95
C ILE A 31 -18.26 -7.27 7.53
N VAL A 32 -18.71 -6.10 7.11
CA VAL A 32 -17.82 -5.02 6.65
C VAL A 32 -16.79 -4.61 7.71
N PRO A 33 -17.15 -4.30 8.97
CA PRO A 33 -16.17 -3.97 10.00
C PRO A 33 -15.15 -5.08 10.26
N VAL A 34 -15.60 -6.33 10.23
CA VAL A 34 -14.72 -7.50 10.42
C VAL A 34 -13.66 -7.55 9.31
N LEU A 35 -14.07 -7.30 8.06
CA LEU A 35 -13.16 -7.24 6.92
C LEU A 35 -12.18 -6.06 7.02
N VAL A 36 -12.66 -4.89 7.40
CA VAL A 36 -11.81 -3.69 7.56
C VAL A 36 -10.76 -3.89 8.65
N ILE A 37 -11.16 -4.41 9.81
CA ILE A 37 -10.24 -4.66 10.94
C ILE A 37 -9.21 -5.73 10.59
N SER A 38 -9.66 -6.86 10.03
CA SER A 38 -8.75 -7.92 9.58
C SER A 38 -7.81 -7.42 8.48
N GLY A 39 -8.33 -6.69 7.50
CA GLY A 39 -7.54 -6.09 6.43
C GLY A 39 -6.45 -5.15 6.95
N ALA A 40 -6.79 -4.24 7.87
CA ALA A 40 -5.84 -3.33 8.48
C ALA A 40 -4.73 -4.06 9.26
N TYR A 41 -5.08 -5.15 9.97
CA TYR A 41 -4.09 -5.98 10.66
C TYR A 41 -3.12 -6.66 9.70
N PHE A 42 -3.64 -7.34 8.68
CA PHE A 42 -2.82 -8.01 7.66
C PHE A 42 -1.95 -7.03 6.88
N GLN A 43 -2.50 -5.87 6.53
CA GLN A 43 -1.78 -4.84 5.78
C GLN A 43 -0.58 -4.29 6.55
N LYS A 44 -0.70 -4.02 7.86
CA LYS A 44 0.43 -3.61 8.71
C LYS A 44 1.55 -4.66 8.69
N LYS A 45 1.21 -5.93 8.83
CA LYS A 45 2.18 -7.04 8.78
C LYS A 45 2.85 -7.15 7.40
N LEU A 46 2.06 -7.03 6.33
CA LEU A 46 2.55 -7.13 4.97
C LEU A 46 3.54 -5.99 4.64
N VAL A 47 3.21 -4.76 5.02
CA VAL A 47 4.12 -3.59 4.87
C VAL A 47 5.42 -3.81 5.62
N PHE A 48 5.38 -4.35 6.84
CA PHE A 48 6.58 -4.69 7.60
C PHE A 48 7.47 -5.69 6.86
N PHE A 49 6.92 -6.78 6.34
CA PHE A 49 7.68 -7.76 5.57
C PHE A 49 8.22 -7.18 4.26
N HIS A 50 7.45 -6.38 3.54
CA HIS A 50 7.92 -5.72 2.33
C HIS A 50 9.07 -4.73 2.58
N ARG A 51 9.08 -4.04 3.72
CA ARG A 51 10.22 -3.20 4.13
C ARG A 51 11.47 -4.04 4.35
N ARG A 52 11.35 -5.17 5.09
CA ARG A 52 12.45 -6.10 5.33
C ARG A 52 13.00 -6.70 4.03
N VAL A 53 12.13 -7.10 3.12
CA VAL A 53 12.52 -7.61 1.79
C VAL A 53 13.30 -6.54 1.02
N ARG A 54 12.86 -5.29 1.03
CA ARG A 54 13.57 -4.19 0.37
C ARG A 54 14.93 -3.91 0.99
N GLU A 55 15.02 -3.90 2.31
CA GLU A 55 16.29 -3.73 3.03
C GLU A 55 17.29 -4.84 2.66
N GLN A 56 16.82 -6.09 2.64
CA GLN A 56 17.66 -7.22 2.27
C GLN A 56 18.07 -7.17 0.79
N ASN A 57 17.17 -6.75 -0.10
CA ASN A 57 17.50 -6.54 -1.51
C ASN A 57 18.60 -5.47 -1.70
N SER A 58 18.57 -4.41 -0.90
CA SER A 58 19.62 -3.38 -0.92
C SER A 58 20.97 -3.94 -0.49
N LYS A 59 21.02 -4.82 0.53
CA LYS A 59 22.24 -5.50 0.98
C LYS A 59 22.80 -6.40 -0.13
N ILE A 60 21.93 -7.17 -0.80
CA ILE A 60 22.34 -8.04 -1.93
C ILE A 60 22.91 -7.20 -3.07
N THR A 61 22.25 -6.08 -3.43
CA THR A 61 22.73 -5.16 -4.47
C THR A 61 24.08 -4.56 -4.10
N GLY A 62 24.26 -4.19 -2.82
CA GLY A 62 25.53 -3.71 -2.31
C GLY A 62 26.64 -4.75 -2.42
N ALA A 63 26.40 -5.95 -1.92
CA ALA A 63 27.36 -7.08 -1.98
C ALA A 63 27.71 -7.46 -3.43
N PHE A 64 26.72 -7.42 -4.33
CA PHE A 64 26.95 -7.67 -5.76
C PHE A 64 27.87 -6.61 -6.39
N ASN A 65 27.62 -5.33 -6.13
CA ASN A 65 28.47 -4.23 -6.63
C ASN A 65 29.88 -4.30 -6.04
N GLU A 66 29.99 -4.62 -4.74
CA GLU A 66 31.27 -4.81 -4.06
C GLU A 66 32.04 -6.00 -4.65
N GLY A 67 31.35 -7.11 -4.91
CA GLY A 67 31.92 -8.30 -5.53
C GLY A 67 32.48 -8.03 -6.93
N ILE A 68 31.76 -7.22 -7.77
CA ILE A 68 32.24 -6.84 -9.09
C ILE A 68 33.46 -5.91 -8.98
N THR A 69 33.35 -4.87 -8.16
CA THR A 69 34.42 -3.87 -8.03
C THR A 69 35.66 -4.45 -7.36
N GLY A 70 35.46 -5.34 -6.36
CA GLY A 70 36.49 -6.01 -5.60
C GLY A 70 37.03 -7.32 -6.22
N ALA A 71 36.55 -7.74 -7.40
CA ALA A 71 36.86 -9.05 -7.98
C ALA A 71 38.36 -9.34 -8.09
N LYS A 72 39.17 -8.34 -8.46
CA LYS A 72 40.63 -8.46 -8.50
C LYS A 72 41.22 -8.73 -7.11
N THR A 73 40.74 -8.01 -6.10
CA THR A 73 41.20 -8.14 -4.71
C THR A 73 40.80 -9.52 -4.14
N THR A 74 39.57 -9.95 -4.37
CA THR A 74 39.07 -11.27 -3.99
C THR A 74 39.95 -12.38 -4.54
N LYS A 75 40.29 -12.32 -5.83
CA LYS A 75 41.20 -13.24 -6.52
C LYS A 75 42.62 -13.21 -5.96
N THR A 76 43.15 -12.01 -5.69
CA THR A 76 44.53 -11.88 -5.17
C THR A 76 44.66 -12.39 -3.74
N LEU A 77 43.62 -12.23 -2.93
CA LEU A 77 43.59 -12.69 -1.55
C LEU A 77 43.09 -14.15 -1.39
N VAL A 78 42.63 -14.78 -2.48
CA VAL A 78 42.09 -16.16 -2.48
C VAL A 78 40.98 -16.33 -1.44
N ILE A 79 40.02 -15.39 -1.43
CA ILE A 79 38.88 -15.35 -0.49
C ILE A 79 37.53 -15.59 -1.18
N GLU A 80 37.51 -16.20 -2.37
CA GLU A 80 36.31 -16.45 -3.17
C GLU A 80 35.23 -17.19 -2.37
N ASP A 81 35.66 -18.31 -1.72
CA ASP A 81 34.74 -19.17 -0.95
C ASP A 81 34.04 -18.40 0.18
N LYS A 82 34.77 -17.47 0.82
CA LYS A 82 34.19 -16.63 1.88
C LYS A 82 33.16 -15.62 1.33
N VAL A 83 33.50 -15.01 0.23
CA VAL A 83 32.59 -14.02 -0.44
C VAL A 83 31.34 -14.73 -0.96
N GLU A 84 31.49 -15.93 -1.54
CA GLU A 84 30.37 -16.76 -1.99
C GLU A 84 29.45 -17.13 -0.82
N GLN A 85 30.03 -17.58 0.30
CA GLN A 85 29.25 -17.95 1.49
C GLN A 85 28.49 -16.73 2.07
N GLU A 86 29.12 -15.57 2.16
CA GLU A 86 28.46 -14.34 2.62
C GLU A 86 27.29 -13.95 1.69
N PHE A 87 27.46 -14.11 0.37
CA PHE A 87 26.41 -13.85 -0.61
C PHE A 87 25.27 -14.86 -0.52
N ASP A 88 25.57 -16.14 -0.31
CA ASP A 88 24.59 -17.21 -0.11
C ASP A 88 23.76 -16.97 1.16
N ASP A 89 24.37 -16.51 2.25
CA ASP A 89 23.67 -16.15 3.48
C ASP A 89 22.68 -15.00 3.25
N LEU A 90 23.09 -13.95 2.52
CA LEU A 90 22.22 -12.83 2.17
C LEU A 90 21.04 -13.27 1.30
N THR A 91 21.29 -14.10 0.29
CA THR A 91 20.23 -14.60 -0.62
C THR A 91 19.32 -15.60 0.09
N GLY A 92 19.86 -16.43 0.98
CA GLY A 92 19.11 -17.34 1.83
C GLY A 92 18.15 -16.60 2.79
N GLU A 93 18.60 -15.47 3.37
CA GLU A 93 17.74 -14.62 4.19
C GLU A 93 16.66 -13.95 3.36
N MET A 94 17.00 -13.45 2.17
CA MET A 94 16.04 -12.89 1.21
C MET A 94 14.95 -13.88 0.87
N LYS A 95 15.32 -15.13 0.55
CA LYS A 95 14.36 -16.22 0.28
C LYS A 95 13.42 -16.43 1.46
N ARG A 96 13.95 -16.53 2.68
CA ARG A 96 13.13 -16.73 3.91
C ARG A 96 12.14 -15.58 4.13
N LEU A 97 12.58 -14.32 3.97
CA LEU A 97 11.74 -13.14 4.13
C LEU A 97 10.66 -13.07 3.04
N SER A 98 11.03 -13.34 1.79
CA SER A 98 10.10 -13.33 0.65
C SER A 98 9.03 -14.41 0.79
N VAL A 99 9.41 -15.63 1.17
CA VAL A 99 8.47 -16.73 1.41
C VAL A 99 7.50 -16.38 2.55
N ARG A 100 7.97 -15.79 3.64
CA ARG A 100 7.10 -15.32 4.73
C ARG A 100 6.14 -14.23 4.26
N ALA A 101 6.60 -13.24 3.49
CA ALA A 101 5.75 -12.20 2.94
C ALA A 101 4.64 -12.78 2.05
N MET A 102 5.01 -13.71 1.17
CA MET A 102 4.08 -14.43 0.28
C MET A 102 3.06 -15.25 1.08
N HIS A 103 3.51 -15.95 2.12
CA HIS A 103 2.61 -16.74 2.98
C HIS A 103 1.57 -15.85 3.67
N PHE A 104 2.00 -14.73 4.27
CA PHE A 104 1.08 -13.75 4.87
C PHE A 104 0.08 -13.18 3.86
N ARG A 105 0.54 -12.88 2.64
CA ARG A 105 -0.33 -12.42 1.56
C ARG A 105 -1.35 -13.48 1.16
N GLY A 106 -0.92 -14.73 1.04
CA GLY A 106 -1.81 -15.87 0.73
C GLY A 106 -2.87 -16.07 1.80
N VAL A 107 -2.49 -16.07 3.08
CA VAL A 107 -3.44 -16.17 4.21
C VAL A 107 -4.43 -15.02 4.20
N PHE A 108 -3.99 -13.79 3.95
CA PHE A 108 -4.88 -12.63 3.85
C PHE A 108 -5.89 -12.80 2.71
N MET A 109 -5.46 -13.19 1.52
CA MET A 109 -6.35 -13.41 0.38
C MET A 109 -7.37 -14.51 0.66
N SER A 110 -6.93 -15.63 1.23
CA SER A 110 -7.82 -16.74 1.60
C SER A 110 -8.83 -16.32 2.68
N THR A 111 -8.40 -15.57 3.70
CA THR A 111 -9.29 -15.06 4.75
C THR A 111 -10.35 -14.11 4.18
N THR A 112 -9.97 -13.25 3.26
CA THR A 112 -10.91 -12.31 2.61
C THR A 112 -11.90 -13.04 1.72
N ALA A 113 -11.45 -14.03 0.93
CA ALA A 113 -12.31 -14.85 0.10
C ALA A 113 -13.31 -15.68 0.95
N PHE A 114 -12.85 -16.24 2.07
CA PHE A 114 -13.68 -16.98 3.00
C PHE A 114 -14.75 -16.09 3.65
N ALA A 115 -14.37 -14.87 4.08
CA ALA A 115 -15.32 -13.91 4.64
C ALA A 115 -16.37 -13.46 3.61
N ALA A 116 -15.96 -13.24 2.35
CA ALA A 116 -16.89 -12.95 1.25
C ALA A 116 -17.87 -14.11 1.01
N SER A 117 -17.38 -15.35 1.07
CA SER A 117 -18.24 -16.54 0.91
C SER A 117 -19.25 -16.69 2.05
N ILE A 118 -18.84 -16.37 3.29
CA ILE A 118 -19.76 -16.35 4.45
C ILE A 118 -20.82 -15.25 4.25
N ALA A 119 -20.43 -14.06 3.82
CA ALA A 119 -21.38 -12.98 3.52
C ALA A 119 -22.43 -13.43 2.51
N LEU A 120 -21.99 -14.04 1.42
CA LEU A 120 -22.87 -14.56 0.39
C LEU A 120 -23.79 -15.67 0.92
N ALA A 121 -23.27 -16.60 1.72
CA ALA A 121 -24.07 -17.67 2.33
C ALA A 121 -25.16 -17.11 3.26
N ILE A 122 -24.86 -16.08 4.05
CA ILE A 122 -25.84 -15.40 4.90
C ILE A 122 -26.93 -14.71 4.06
N VAL A 123 -26.54 -14.02 3.00
CA VAL A 123 -27.47 -13.37 2.06
C VAL A 123 -28.38 -14.40 1.41
N LEU A 124 -27.83 -15.51 0.93
CA LEU A 124 -28.60 -16.60 0.31
C LEU A 124 -29.57 -17.25 1.33
N TRP A 125 -29.09 -17.56 2.51
CA TRP A 125 -29.91 -18.22 3.53
C TRP A 125 -31.03 -17.30 4.00
N ARG A 126 -30.72 -16.12 4.51
CA ARG A 126 -31.72 -15.18 5.03
C ARG A 126 -32.57 -14.59 3.92
N GLY A 127 -31.95 -14.20 2.80
CA GLY A 127 -32.66 -13.66 1.65
C GLY A 127 -33.57 -14.70 1.00
N GLY A 128 -33.14 -15.97 0.92
CA GLY A 128 -33.96 -17.06 0.42
C GLY A 128 -35.23 -17.33 1.28
N VAL A 129 -35.08 -17.28 2.61
CA VAL A 129 -36.23 -17.40 3.53
C VAL A 129 -37.21 -16.24 3.31
N ILE A 130 -36.72 -15.01 3.26
CA ILE A 130 -37.53 -13.80 3.05
C ILE A 130 -38.21 -13.82 1.67
N THR A 131 -37.53 -14.34 0.65
CA THR A 131 -38.11 -14.51 -0.70
C THR A 131 -39.20 -15.56 -0.74
N ARG A 132 -38.99 -16.70 -0.04
CA ARG A 132 -39.99 -17.75 0.08
C ARG A 132 -41.26 -17.24 0.78
N ASP A 133 -41.10 -16.37 1.78
CA ASP A 133 -42.22 -15.77 2.52
C ASP A 133 -42.89 -14.63 1.72
N GLY A 134 -42.49 -14.38 0.47
CA GLY A 134 -43.08 -13.40 -0.46
C GLY A 134 -42.77 -11.94 -0.14
N VAL A 135 -41.85 -11.66 0.80
CA VAL A 135 -41.51 -10.28 1.23
C VAL A 135 -40.61 -9.57 0.18
N ILE A 136 -39.72 -10.32 -0.46
CA ILE A 136 -38.86 -9.81 -1.54
C ILE A 136 -38.96 -10.70 -2.79
N LEU A 137 -38.67 -10.11 -3.94
CA LEU A 137 -38.58 -10.83 -5.21
C LEU A 137 -37.24 -11.53 -5.34
N ILE A 138 -37.19 -12.59 -6.14
CA ILE A 138 -35.95 -13.31 -6.51
C ILE A 138 -34.92 -12.33 -7.13
N GLY A 139 -35.40 -11.39 -7.98
CA GLY A 139 -34.56 -10.34 -8.54
C GLY A 139 -33.90 -9.45 -7.49
N THR A 140 -34.62 -9.10 -6.42
CA THR A 140 -34.07 -8.35 -5.30
C THR A 140 -32.97 -9.14 -4.58
N LEU A 141 -33.15 -10.45 -4.37
CA LEU A 141 -32.13 -11.32 -3.80
C LEU A 141 -30.85 -11.33 -4.66
N SER A 142 -30.99 -11.43 -5.99
CA SER A 142 -29.87 -11.38 -6.93
C SER A 142 -29.11 -10.06 -6.84
N VAL A 143 -29.81 -8.94 -6.68
CA VAL A 143 -29.20 -7.61 -6.48
C VAL A 143 -28.38 -7.58 -5.18
N PHE A 144 -28.92 -8.12 -4.07
CA PHE A 144 -28.17 -8.22 -2.81
C PHE A 144 -26.91 -9.07 -2.93
N MET A 145 -26.99 -10.20 -3.67
CA MET A 145 -25.79 -11.04 -3.91
C MET A 145 -24.73 -10.29 -4.68
N ASN A 146 -25.11 -9.56 -5.72
CA ASN A 146 -24.18 -8.75 -6.53
C ASN A 146 -23.53 -7.63 -5.70
N TYR A 147 -24.31 -6.93 -4.87
CA TYR A 147 -23.74 -5.91 -4.00
C TYR A 147 -22.83 -6.50 -2.92
N ALA A 148 -23.23 -7.60 -2.28
CA ALA A 148 -22.40 -8.26 -1.27
C ALA A 148 -21.04 -8.71 -1.83
N GLN A 149 -21.00 -9.21 -3.06
CA GLN A 149 -19.75 -9.56 -3.77
C GLN A 149 -19.00 -8.33 -4.25
N GLY A 150 -19.68 -7.39 -4.89
CA GLY A 150 -19.08 -6.20 -5.50
C GLY A 150 -18.48 -5.22 -4.48
N MET A 151 -18.92 -5.25 -3.22
CA MET A 151 -18.35 -4.41 -2.15
C MET A 151 -16.96 -4.88 -1.70
N MET A 152 -16.54 -6.11 -1.99
CA MET A 152 -15.29 -6.68 -1.49
C MET A 152 -14.06 -5.96 -2.04
N GLU A 153 -14.05 -5.67 -3.33
CA GLU A 153 -12.94 -4.97 -4.00
C GLU A 153 -12.76 -3.53 -3.49
N PRO A 154 -13.81 -2.67 -3.46
CA PRO A 154 -13.75 -1.36 -2.84
C PRO A 154 -13.29 -1.35 -1.38
N ILE A 155 -13.72 -2.33 -0.56
CA ILE A 155 -13.30 -2.44 0.84
C ILE A 155 -11.80 -2.74 0.94
N GLN A 156 -11.30 -3.69 0.15
CA GLN A 156 -9.86 -4.01 0.11
C GLN A 156 -9.04 -2.80 -0.34
N TRP A 157 -9.52 -2.07 -1.33
CA TRP A 157 -8.89 -0.86 -1.82
C TRP A 157 -8.82 0.23 -0.73
N LEU A 158 -9.92 0.47 0.01
CA LEU A 158 -9.93 1.41 1.14
C LEU A 158 -8.88 1.06 2.20
N VAL A 159 -8.79 -0.23 2.58
CA VAL A 159 -7.77 -0.70 3.53
C VAL A 159 -6.36 -0.42 3.02
N GLN A 160 -6.12 -0.61 1.72
CA GLN A 160 -4.82 -0.36 1.10
C GLN A 160 -4.48 1.14 1.07
N VAL A 161 -5.44 1.99 0.71
CA VAL A 161 -5.28 3.45 0.69
C VAL A 161 -5.03 4.01 2.07
N MET A 162 -5.75 3.56 3.09
CA MET A 162 -5.50 3.98 4.48
C MET A 162 -4.06 3.72 4.91
N SER A 163 -3.48 2.61 4.50
CA SER A 163 -2.06 2.31 4.77
C SER A 163 -1.10 3.21 3.98
N SER A 164 -1.49 3.64 2.78
CA SER A 164 -0.71 4.55 1.94
C SER A 164 -0.72 5.98 2.46
N LEU A 165 -1.84 6.44 3.04
CA LEU A 165 -1.97 7.80 3.59
C LEU A 165 -0.92 8.09 4.66
N VAL A 166 -0.59 7.12 5.51
CA VAL A 166 0.47 7.27 6.53
C VAL A 166 1.83 7.54 5.87
N ASN A 167 2.13 6.88 4.75
CA ASN A 167 3.37 7.13 4.02
C ASN A 167 3.38 8.49 3.32
N VAL A 168 2.24 8.93 2.80
CA VAL A 168 2.08 10.25 2.18
C VAL A 168 2.30 11.35 3.22
N GLN A 169 1.73 11.22 4.42
CA GLN A 169 1.92 12.18 5.51
C GLN A 169 3.41 12.36 5.86
N VAL A 170 4.17 11.26 5.97
CA VAL A 170 5.62 11.31 6.23
C VAL A 170 6.38 11.99 5.09
N ASN A 171 5.97 11.76 3.84
CA ASN A 171 6.61 12.41 2.69
C ASN A 171 6.31 13.91 2.66
N VAL A 172 5.07 14.31 2.94
CA VAL A 172 4.69 15.73 3.06
C VAL A 172 5.49 16.42 4.15
N GLU A 173 5.61 15.79 5.34
CA GLU A 173 6.41 16.34 6.44
C GLU A 173 7.89 16.53 6.05
N ARG A 174 8.47 15.59 5.30
CA ARG A 174 9.85 15.71 4.79
C ARG A 174 10.00 16.87 3.81
N VAL A 175 9.05 17.04 2.90
CA VAL A 175 9.06 18.15 1.94
C VAL A 175 8.89 19.48 2.67
N THR A 176 7.96 19.56 3.61
CA THR A 176 7.75 20.77 4.42
C THR A 176 9.03 21.14 5.20
N ARG A 177 9.65 20.15 5.85
CA ARG A 177 10.93 20.37 6.55
C ARG A 177 12.04 20.84 5.61
N LEU A 178 12.11 20.31 4.41
CA LEU A 178 13.08 20.75 3.39
C LEU A 178 12.84 22.20 2.98
N LEU A 179 11.58 22.58 2.79
CA LEU A 179 11.20 23.96 2.45
C LEU A 179 11.43 24.95 3.59
N GLU A 180 11.32 24.49 4.84
CA GLU A 180 11.59 25.29 6.05
C GLU A 180 13.07 25.34 6.42
N THR A 181 13.92 24.53 5.78
CA THR A 181 15.36 24.55 6.02
C THR A 181 15.95 25.79 5.36
N GLU A 182 16.42 26.71 6.17
CA GLU A 182 17.17 27.88 5.67
C GLU A 182 18.52 27.42 5.11
N SER A 183 18.92 28.01 4.01
CA SER A 183 20.23 27.72 3.40
C SER A 183 21.34 28.26 4.28
N ASP A 184 22.31 27.41 4.62
CA ASP A 184 23.52 27.83 5.32
C ASP A 184 24.39 28.78 4.46
N VAL A 185 24.12 28.81 3.17
CA VAL A 185 24.77 29.70 2.18
C VAL A 185 23.72 30.67 1.69
N SER A 186 23.66 31.83 2.30
CA SER A 186 22.84 32.95 1.84
C SER A 186 23.76 34.09 1.34
N ASP A 187 23.36 34.67 0.22
CA ASP A 187 24.06 35.85 -0.28
C ASP A 187 23.92 37.01 0.69
N THR A 188 25.01 37.75 0.90
CA THR A 188 24.92 38.96 1.72
C THR A 188 24.06 40.02 1.01
N PRO A 189 23.42 40.93 1.77
CA PRO A 189 22.61 41.99 1.16
C PRO A 189 23.36 42.78 0.07
N GLU A 190 24.65 42.99 0.23
CA GLU A 190 25.52 43.68 -0.75
C GLU A 190 25.68 42.88 -2.06
N VAL A 191 25.78 41.55 -1.97
CA VAL A 191 25.91 40.68 -3.14
C VAL A 191 24.57 40.64 -3.89
N THR A 192 23.46 40.52 -3.15
CA THR A 192 22.12 40.52 -3.74
C THR A 192 21.79 41.86 -4.40
N GLU A 193 22.21 42.99 -3.81
CA GLU A 193 22.03 44.31 -4.42
C GLU A 193 22.84 44.47 -5.71
N LYS A 194 24.08 43.99 -5.73
CA LYS A 194 25.00 44.11 -6.88
C LYS A 194 24.64 43.11 -8.01
N TYR A 195 24.39 41.86 -7.69
CA TYR A 195 24.25 40.79 -8.69
C TYR A 195 22.84 40.27 -8.90
N GLY A 196 21.88 40.70 -8.08
CA GLY A 196 20.52 40.21 -8.07
C GLY A 196 20.34 38.90 -7.30
N ASP A 197 19.14 38.43 -7.21
CA ASP A 197 18.78 37.13 -6.60
C ASP A 197 18.92 36.00 -7.62
N ALA A 198 19.03 34.78 -7.17
CA ALA A 198 19.11 33.55 -7.99
C ALA A 198 17.95 33.44 -9.00
N PHE A 199 16.79 33.98 -8.69
CA PHE A 199 15.61 34.01 -9.56
C PHE A 199 15.54 35.24 -10.48
N GLN A 200 16.25 36.34 -10.15
CA GLN A 200 16.31 37.58 -10.90
C GLN A 200 17.75 38.14 -10.96
N PRO A 201 18.64 37.44 -11.67
CA PRO A 201 20.06 37.86 -11.73
C PRO A 201 20.23 39.11 -12.56
N LYS A 202 21.00 40.07 -12.06
CA LYS A 202 21.42 41.29 -12.79
C LYS A 202 22.66 40.98 -13.61
N LYS A 203 22.46 40.38 -14.80
CA LYS A 203 23.53 39.88 -15.68
C LYS A 203 24.47 40.99 -16.18
N GLU A 204 24.01 42.25 -16.19
CA GLU A 204 24.79 43.44 -16.57
C GLU A 204 25.96 43.71 -15.62
N ASN A 205 25.90 43.24 -14.39
CA ASN A 205 26.92 43.44 -13.36
C ASN A 205 27.91 42.25 -13.26
N TRP A 206 27.75 41.22 -14.11
CA TRP A 206 28.65 40.06 -14.11
C TRP A 206 30.00 40.45 -14.76
N GLU A 207 31.09 40.17 -14.05
CA GLU A 207 32.44 40.34 -14.61
C GLU A 207 32.69 39.23 -15.63
N PRO A 208 33.23 39.56 -16.81
CA PRO A 208 33.62 38.53 -17.76
C PRO A 208 34.77 37.69 -17.18
N LEU A 209 34.64 36.38 -17.24
CA LEU A 209 35.68 35.42 -16.86
C LEU A 209 36.88 35.49 -17.82
#